data_20089b0a9cd9b9201e9cd1273d4fbfc5
#
_entry.id   20089b0a9cd9b9201e9cd1273d4fbfc5
#
_cell.length_a   1.000
_cell.length_b   1.000
_cell.length_c   1.000
_cell.angle_alpha   90.00
_cell.angle_beta   90.00
_cell.angle_gamma   90.00
#
_symmetry.space_group_name_H-M   'P 1'
#
loop_
_entity.id
_entity.type
_entity.pdbx_description
1 polymer ?
#
loop_
_entity_poly.entity_id
_entity_poly.type
_entity_poly.pdbx_seq_one_letter_code
_entity_poly.pdbx_strand_id
1 'polypeptide(L)'
;MTILEMFEREDIYSILETTMHHYYKEVYHRDIDVSISKSHFGERLLIYPRLGIVVSRFPSWAVIRRTYVSFDVQGNLPKKLFAWAYITLCFLTFGLLADASMKLSDYSVWTRGTILIPSNRKLRIYRYDKGYVDSILKDGFNDYYFNKELEVRQNPQFVFILGLLDSGKRWYREKLLKGRCLVRVSPVKYDTYLKRVLAALSAFYERNTETVEAGQYVCQLAEEYADKLQKVVEQKHIKCGDKIKKVIDRVKNALGESNTHISISLTHGDLQTGNVYLDEESDKVYIIDWETVKKKSIWYDSATILCVTRRKDKFSGMINARFDAKVKQDILYYDSDKERNMNLVAGVLLLEELGFFLDEIIDLPGEMGVEIIDRYEYEIDHIDWTTF
;
A
#
# COMPACT_ATOMS: atom_id res chain seq x y z
N MET A 1 -4.80 -2.91 7.43
CA MET A 1 -4.37 -2.78 8.84
C MET A 1 -5.38 -1.94 9.60
N THR A 2 -5.79 -2.37 10.78
CA THR A 2 -6.68 -1.61 11.69
C THR A 2 -5.83 -0.80 12.68
N ILE A 3 -6.40 0.22 13.33
CA ILE A 3 -5.70 0.91 14.43
C ILE A 3 -5.33 -0.07 15.55
N LEU A 4 -6.12 -1.12 15.77
CA LEU A 4 -5.81 -2.15 16.77
C LEU A 4 -4.48 -2.87 16.44
N GLU A 5 -4.29 -3.27 15.20
CA GLU A 5 -3.01 -3.86 14.74
C GLU A 5 -1.84 -2.86 14.86
N MET A 6 -2.11 -1.56 14.72
CA MET A 6 -1.10 -0.51 14.94
C MET A 6 -0.73 -0.37 16.41
N PHE A 7 -1.67 -0.52 17.35
CA PHE A 7 -1.37 -0.50 18.80
C PHE A 7 -0.39 -1.59 19.25
N GLU A 8 -0.38 -2.72 18.58
CA GLU A 8 0.56 -3.81 18.86
C GLU A 8 1.98 -3.49 18.33
N ARG A 9 2.10 -2.53 17.43
CA ARG A 9 3.32 -2.22 16.70
C ARG A 9 3.97 -0.89 17.12
N GLU A 10 3.17 0.09 17.51
CA GLU A 10 3.62 1.46 17.73
C GLU A 10 2.76 2.15 18.80
N ASP A 11 3.33 3.11 19.51
CA ASP A 11 2.54 4.01 20.37
C ASP A 11 1.76 5.00 19.49
N ILE A 12 0.67 4.50 18.91
CA ILE A 12 -0.13 5.25 17.92
C ILE A 12 -0.69 6.54 18.52
N TYR A 13 -0.96 6.63 19.84
CA TYR A 13 -1.47 7.84 20.45
C TYR A 13 -0.41 8.93 20.49
N SER A 14 0.80 8.62 20.93
CA SER A 14 1.91 9.57 20.93
C SER A 14 2.25 10.01 19.50
N ILE A 15 2.26 9.07 18.54
CA ILE A 15 2.49 9.39 17.11
C ILE A 15 1.39 10.29 16.56
N LEU A 16 0.12 10.07 16.92
CA LEU A 16 -0.99 10.93 16.50
C LEU A 16 -0.83 12.34 17.07
N GLU A 17 -0.49 12.48 18.35
CA GLU A 17 -0.29 13.77 19.01
C GLU A 17 0.81 14.58 18.32
N THR A 18 2.00 14.00 18.19
CA THR A 18 3.17 14.69 17.63
C THR A 18 2.99 14.99 16.14
N THR A 19 2.51 14.02 15.36
CA THR A 19 2.29 14.19 13.92
C THR A 19 1.24 15.28 13.64
N MET A 20 0.13 15.28 14.38
CA MET A 20 -0.93 16.28 14.19
C MET A 20 -0.50 17.67 14.64
N HIS A 21 0.27 17.80 15.72
CA HIS A 21 0.85 19.06 16.14
C HIS A 21 1.76 19.66 15.04
N HIS A 22 2.69 18.86 14.50
CA HIS A 22 3.57 19.29 13.41
C HIS A 22 2.80 19.64 12.15
N TYR A 23 1.78 18.86 11.79
CA TYR A 23 0.91 19.12 10.65
C TYR A 23 0.21 20.48 10.76
N TYR A 24 -0.39 20.80 11.90
CA TYR A 24 -1.08 22.07 12.08
C TYR A 24 -0.12 23.26 12.01
N LYS A 25 1.08 23.13 12.56
CA LYS A 25 2.12 24.15 12.50
C LYS A 25 2.58 24.40 11.07
N GLU A 26 2.79 23.34 10.28
CA GLU A 26 3.27 23.45 8.90
C GLU A 26 2.17 23.94 7.93
N VAL A 27 0.97 23.35 7.99
CA VAL A 27 -0.09 23.61 7.01
C VAL A 27 -0.93 24.84 7.34
N TYR A 28 -1.17 25.10 8.62
CA TYR A 28 -2.03 26.21 9.06
C TYR A 28 -1.24 27.37 9.67
N HIS A 29 0.08 27.22 9.83
CA HIS A 29 0.94 28.21 10.51
C HIS A 29 0.43 28.55 11.92
N ARG A 30 -0.11 27.54 12.62
CA ARG A 30 -0.69 27.64 13.96
C ARG A 30 -0.08 26.63 14.88
N ASP A 31 0.28 27.07 16.08
CA ASP A 31 0.76 26.21 17.15
C ASP A 31 -0.46 25.68 17.90
N ILE A 32 -0.94 24.51 17.46
CA ILE A 32 -2.14 23.84 18.02
C ILE A 32 -1.68 22.65 18.82
N ASP A 33 -1.91 22.72 20.12
CA ASP A 33 -1.66 21.57 21.00
C ASP A 33 -2.65 20.46 20.72
N VAL A 34 -2.12 19.25 20.62
CA VAL A 34 -2.88 18.02 20.42
C VAL A 34 -2.59 17.10 21.60
N SER A 35 -3.64 16.59 22.25
CA SER A 35 -3.50 15.62 23.31
C SER A 35 -4.57 14.54 23.21
N ILE A 36 -4.22 13.31 23.58
CA ILE A 36 -5.14 12.17 23.58
C ILE A 36 -5.42 11.72 25.02
N SER A 37 -6.68 11.53 25.31
CA SER A 37 -7.15 11.09 26.62
C SER A 37 -8.04 9.85 26.48
N LYS A 38 -7.89 8.90 27.41
CA LYS A 38 -8.82 7.77 27.53
C LYS A 38 -10.21 8.21 27.98
N SER A 39 -10.34 9.41 28.57
CA SER A 39 -11.65 10.01 28.87
C SER A 39 -12.23 10.59 27.59
N HIS A 40 -13.43 10.18 27.22
CA HIS A 40 -14.14 10.66 26.03
C HIS A 40 -15.40 11.47 26.38
N PHE A 41 -15.66 11.67 27.66
CA PHE A 41 -16.86 12.40 28.11
C PHE A 41 -16.70 13.90 27.84
N GLY A 42 -17.63 14.48 27.10
CA GLY A 42 -17.62 15.91 26.79
C GLY A 42 -16.75 16.31 25.59
N GLU A 43 -15.87 15.44 25.07
CA GLU A 43 -14.91 15.76 24.03
C GLU A 43 -15.52 15.84 22.63
N ARG A 44 -14.90 16.67 21.77
CA ARG A 44 -15.40 16.92 20.40
C ARG A 44 -14.93 15.91 19.38
N LEU A 45 -13.73 15.35 19.55
CA LEU A 45 -13.14 14.38 18.61
C LEU A 45 -13.00 13.03 19.32
N LEU A 46 -13.46 11.99 18.67
CA LEU A 46 -13.54 10.64 19.18
C LEU A 46 -12.69 9.70 18.36
N ILE A 47 -11.97 8.81 19.04
CA ILE A 47 -11.13 7.77 18.46
C ILE A 47 -11.84 6.43 18.58
N TYR A 48 -12.06 5.77 17.45
CA TYR A 48 -12.62 4.43 17.36
C TYR A 48 -11.57 3.47 16.76
N PRO A 49 -10.71 2.84 17.56
CA PRO A 49 -9.62 2.00 17.06
C PRO A 49 -10.10 0.83 16.21
N ARG A 50 -11.23 0.21 16.58
CA ARG A 50 -11.82 -0.88 15.77
C ARG A 50 -12.32 -0.45 14.41
N LEU A 51 -12.71 0.82 14.26
CA LEU A 51 -13.07 1.41 12.99
C LEU A 51 -11.88 2.03 12.27
N GLY A 52 -10.75 2.19 12.95
CA GLY A 52 -9.57 2.81 12.41
C GLY A 52 -9.77 4.29 12.07
N ILE A 53 -10.53 5.05 12.89
CA ILE A 53 -10.89 6.43 12.57
C ILE A 53 -10.83 7.37 13.77
N VAL A 54 -10.56 8.65 13.47
CA VAL A 54 -10.81 9.78 14.37
C VAL A 54 -11.82 10.70 13.71
N VAL A 55 -12.91 11.01 14.41
CA VAL A 55 -14.02 11.80 13.86
C VAL A 55 -14.59 12.77 14.90
N SER A 56 -15.31 13.79 14.43
CA SER A 56 -16.15 14.62 15.31
C SER A 56 -17.21 13.76 15.99
N ARG A 57 -17.59 14.13 17.23
CA ARG A 57 -18.71 13.50 17.97
C ARG A 57 -20.01 13.50 17.17
N PHE A 58 -20.23 14.52 16.38
CA PHE A 58 -21.37 14.69 15.47
C PHE A 58 -20.87 14.81 14.04
N PRO A 59 -20.43 13.71 13.40
CA PRO A 59 -19.88 13.77 12.05
C PRO A 59 -20.97 14.11 11.02
N SER A 60 -20.56 14.63 9.88
CA SER A 60 -21.47 14.86 8.75
C SER A 60 -21.92 13.53 8.12
N TRP A 61 -23.03 13.58 7.38
CA TRP A 61 -23.52 12.41 6.64
C TRP A 61 -22.47 11.81 5.68
N ALA A 62 -21.66 12.65 5.04
CA ALA A 62 -20.60 12.20 4.15
C ALA A 62 -19.56 11.33 4.88
N VAL A 63 -19.16 11.70 6.10
CA VAL A 63 -18.25 10.91 6.95
C VAL A 63 -18.91 9.60 7.36
N ILE A 64 -20.16 9.63 7.81
CA ILE A 64 -20.91 8.43 8.20
C ILE A 64 -20.98 7.46 7.01
N ARG A 65 -21.45 7.92 5.85
CA ARG A 65 -21.54 7.12 4.62
C ARG A 65 -20.20 6.50 4.24
N ARG A 66 -19.10 7.28 4.33
CA ARG A 66 -17.75 6.79 4.03
C ARG A 66 -17.36 5.65 4.97
N THR A 67 -17.65 5.77 6.25
CA THR A 67 -17.37 4.72 7.23
C THR A 67 -18.08 3.42 6.86
N TYR A 68 -19.38 3.47 6.53
CA TYR A 68 -20.11 2.28 6.05
C TYR A 68 -19.48 1.65 4.80
N VAL A 69 -19.12 2.48 3.82
CA VAL A 69 -18.48 1.99 2.58
C VAL A 69 -17.12 1.34 2.88
N SER A 70 -16.37 1.86 3.83
CA SER A 70 -15.06 1.31 4.21
C SER A 70 -15.17 -0.10 4.81
N PHE A 71 -16.28 -0.42 5.45
CA PHE A 71 -16.57 -1.72 6.07
C PHE A 71 -17.51 -2.60 5.24
N ASP A 72 -17.72 -2.27 3.97
CA ASP A 72 -18.51 -3.11 3.05
C ASP A 72 -17.71 -4.36 2.66
N VAL A 73 -17.89 -5.45 3.42
CA VAL A 73 -17.26 -6.74 3.17
C VAL A 73 -18.05 -7.47 2.09
N GLN A 74 -17.49 -7.56 0.89
CA GLN A 74 -18.11 -8.32 -0.21
C GLN A 74 -18.20 -9.81 0.14
N GLY A 75 -19.34 -10.43 -0.15
CA GLY A 75 -19.54 -11.88 -0.10
C GLY A 75 -19.86 -12.47 1.28
N ASN A 76 -19.91 -11.68 2.36
CA ASN A 76 -20.26 -12.19 3.71
C ASN A 76 -21.34 -11.31 4.36
N LEU A 77 -22.61 -11.59 4.06
CA LEU A 77 -23.76 -10.83 4.56
C LEU A 77 -23.81 -10.74 6.11
N PRO A 78 -23.61 -11.81 6.89
CA PRO A 78 -23.58 -11.71 8.35
C PRO A 78 -22.50 -10.77 8.89
N LYS A 79 -21.28 -10.86 8.38
CA LYS A 79 -20.18 -9.96 8.79
C LYS A 79 -20.49 -8.50 8.42
N LYS A 80 -21.07 -8.27 7.24
CA LYS A 80 -21.49 -6.95 6.79
C LYS A 80 -22.57 -6.35 7.72
N LEU A 81 -23.60 -7.11 8.04
CA LEU A 81 -24.67 -6.67 8.93
C LEU A 81 -24.14 -6.36 10.34
N PHE A 82 -23.24 -7.21 10.86
CA PHE A 82 -22.60 -6.96 12.16
C PHE A 82 -21.76 -5.67 12.13
N ALA A 83 -20.94 -5.46 11.11
CA ALA A 83 -20.14 -4.24 10.95
C ALA A 83 -21.03 -3.00 10.89
N TRP A 84 -22.12 -3.06 10.12
CA TRP A 84 -23.07 -1.95 10.01
C TRP A 84 -23.78 -1.65 11.33
N ALA A 85 -24.23 -2.69 12.06
CA ALA A 85 -24.81 -2.52 13.39
C ALA A 85 -23.82 -1.86 14.35
N TYR A 86 -22.55 -2.31 14.36
CA TYR A 86 -21.51 -1.73 15.19
C TYR A 86 -21.24 -0.25 14.83
N ILE A 87 -21.11 0.09 13.56
CA ILE A 87 -20.94 1.48 13.09
C ILE A 87 -22.13 2.34 13.54
N THR A 88 -23.35 1.82 13.34
CA THR A 88 -24.58 2.51 13.78
C THR A 88 -24.53 2.81 15.29
N LEU A 89 -24.18 1.82 16.11
CA LEU A 89 -24.05 2.00 17.55
C LEU A 89 -22.98 3.04 17.91
N CYS A 90 -21.81 2.98 17.27
CA CYS A 90 -20.74 3.97 17.50
C CYS A 90 -21.24 5.41 17.31
N PHE A 91 -21.99 5.67 16.25
CA PHE A 91 -22.49 7.02 15.97
C PHE A 91 -23.74 7.40 16.78
N LEU A 92 -24.65 6.47 17.06
CA LEU A 92 -25.84 6.74 17.86
C LEU A 92 -25.55 6.93 19.35
N THR A 93 -24.52 6.30 19.89
CA THR A 93 -24.13 6.42 21.30
C THR A 93 -23.31 7.67 21.61
N PHE A 94 -23.07 8.52 20.61
CA PHE A 94 -22.37 9.80 20.75
C PHE A 94 -21.04 9.72 21.51
N GLY A 95 -20.32 8.63 21.33
CA GLY A 95 -18.99 8.42 21.90
C GLY A 95 -18.91 7.43 23.06
N LEU A 96 -19.99 6.82 23.51
CA LEU A 96 -19.92 5.79 24.58
C LEU A 96 -19.07 4.58 24.19
N LEU A 97 -18.95 4.29 22.88
CA LEU A 97 -18.13 3.22 22.34
C LEU A 97 -16.77 3.71 21.79
N ALA A 98 -16.43 4.96 22.03
CA ALA A 98 -15.09 5.46 21.71
C ALA A 98 -14.11 5.02 22.81
N ASP A 99 -12.91 4.61 22.41
CA ASP A 99 -11.88 4.16 23.37
C ASP A 99 -11.06 5.33 23.92
N ALA A 100 -10.99 6.43 23.16
CA ALA A 100 -10.27 7.63 23.52
C ALA A 100 -10.86 8.86 22.81
N SER A 101 -10.36 10.03 23.20
CA SER A 101 -10.68 11.30 22.56
C SER A 101 -9.41 12.08 22.24
N MET A 102 -9.45 12.87 21.17
CA MET A 102 -8.41 13.82 20.80
C MET A 102 -8.87 15.24 21.11
N LYS A 103 -8.06 15.98 21.86
CA LYS A 103 -8.28 17.38 22.21
C LYS A 103 -7.37 18.24 21.35
N LEU A 104 -7.91 19.36 20.86
CA LEU A 104 -7.17 20.42 20.15
C LEU A 104 -7.31 21.70 20.95
N SER A 105 -6.22 22.49 21.06
CA SER A 105 -6.31 23.83 21.65
C SER A 105 -7.14 24.78 20.76
N ASP A 106 -7.20 24.52 19.45
CA ASP A 106 -8.06 25.25 18.49
C ASP A 106 -8.80 24.26 17.56
N TYR A 107 -10.12 24.18 17.69
CA TYR A 107 -10.98 23.33 16.86
C TYR A 107 -11.39 23.96 15.53
N SER A 108 -10.98 25.20 15.20
CA SER A 108 -11.34 25.85 13.94
C SER A 108 -10.80 25.13 12.71
N VAL A 109 -9.73 24.34 12.89
CA VAL A 109 -9.09 23.51 11.84
C VAL A 109 -9.80 22.18 11.59
N TRP A 110 -10.80 21.82 12.41
CA TRP A 110 -11.52 20.57 12.31
C TRP A 110 -13.02 20.78 12.14
N THR A 111 -13.60 20.20 11.11
CA THR A 111 -15.02 20.32 10.80
C THR A 111 -15.76 19.00 11.00
N ARG A 112 -17.09 19.04 10.99
CA ARG A 112 -17.93 17.82 11.01
C ARG A 112 -17.75 16.94 9.76
N GLY A 113 -17.22 17.53 8.66
CA GLY A 113 -16.89 16.86 7.40
C GLY A 113 -15.51 16.21 7.38
N THR A 114 -14.77 16.26 8.51
CA THR A 114 -13.40 15.75 8.60
C THR A 114 -13.37 14.37 9.24
N ILE A 115 -12.59 13.44 8.65
CA ILE A 115 -12.24 12.14 9.22
C ILE A 115 -10.74 11.91 9.04
N LEU A 116 -10.06 11.45 10.09
CA LEU A 116 -8.69 10.98 10.02
C LEU A 116 -8.66 9.46 10.03
N ILE A 117 -7.89 8.90 9.11
CA ILE A 117 -7.69 7.46 8.96
C ILE A 117 -6.19 7.19 8.97
N PRO A 118 -5.63 6.58 10.02
CA PRO A 118 -4.24 6.16 10.04
C PRO A 118 -3.98 5.04 9.01
N SER A 119 -2.81 5.07 8.40
CA SER A 119 -2.27 3.99 7.57
C SER A 119 -0.88 3.59 8.09
N ASN A 120 -0.18 2.70 7.38
CA ASN A 120 1.13 2.21 7.83
C ASN A 120 2.11 3.33 8.17
N ARG A 121 2.41 4.19 7.21
CA ARG A 121 3.40 5.26 7.34
C ARG A 121 2.79 6.65 7.41
N LYS A 122 1.50 6.77 7.07
CA LYS A 122 0.82 8.07 6.88
C LYS A 122 -0.45 8.19 7.73
N LEU A 123 -0.80 9.40 8.08
CA LEU A 123 -2.14 9.79 8.52
C LEU A 123 -2.86 10.42 7.34
N ARG A 124 -4.08 10.00 7.03
CA ARG A 124 -4.89 10.58 5.94
C ARG A 124 -6.09 11.33 6.52
N ILE A 125 -6.18 12.63 6.26
CA ILE A 125 -7.27 13.50 6.70
C ILE A 125 -8.16 13.81 5.51
N TYR A 126 -9.31 13.17 5.46
CA TYR A 126 -10.33 13.41 4.45
C TYR A 126 -11.21 14.58 4.85
N ARG A 127 -11.30 15.58 3.99
CA ARG A 127 -12.13 16.77 4.19
C ARG A 127 -13.25 16.82 3.15
N TYR A 128 -14.35 16.17 3.49
CA TYR A 128 -15.51 16.03 2.60
C TYR A 128 -16.20 17.34 2.27
N ASP A 129 -16.15 18.30 3.18
CA ASP A 129 -16.66 19.67 3.01
C ASP A 129 -15.80 20.55 2.12
N LYS A 130 -14.53 20.19 1.98
CA LYS A 130 -13.55 20.96 1.19
C LYS A 130 -13.10 20.25 -0.08
N GLY A 131 -13.41 18.98 -0.24
CA GLY A 131 -13.13 18.20 -1.45
C GLY A 131 -11.67 17.79 -1.63
N TYR A 132 -10.89 17.64 -0.55
CA TYR A 132 -9.50 17.18 -0.61
C TYR A 132 -9.13 16.21 0.51
N VAL A 133 -7.98 15.57 0.36
CA VAL A 133 -7.35 14.70 1.34
C VAL A 133 -5.95 15.23 1.63
N ASP A 134 -5.61 15.37 2.89
CA ASP A 134 -4.23 15.60 3.32
C ASP A 134 -3.63 14.26 3.78
N SER A 135 -2.47 13.91 3.24
CA SER A 135 -1.67 12.77 3.66
C SER A 135 -0.41 13.28 4.36
N ILE A 136 -0.14 12.77 5.56
CA ILE A 136 0.90 13.27 6.44
C ILE A 136 1.78 12.10 6.84
N LEU A 137 3.09 12.21 6.66
CA LEU A 137 4.04 11.22 7.15
C LEU A 137 4.04 11.22 8.68
N LYS A 138 3.84 10.06 9.30
CA LYS A 138 3.90 9.88 10.75
C LYS A 138 5.27 10.25 11.31
N ASP A 139 5.31 10.87 12.48
CA ASP A 139 6.56 11.12 13.19
C ASP A 139 7.24 9.80 13.56
N GLY A 140 8.58 9.79 13.49
CA GLY A 140 9.39 8.60 13.70
C GLY A 140 9.56 7.70 12.47
N PHE A 141 8.84 7.95 11.37
CA PHE A 141 8.99 7.21 10.12
C PHE A 141 9.94 7.89 9.15
N ASN A 142 10.71 7.08 8.41
CA ASN A 142 11.60 7.54 7.35
C ASN A 142 10.80 8.16 6.20
N ASP A 143 11.32 9.22 5.61
CA ASP A 143 10.66 9.98 4.54
C ASP A 143 10.97 9.46 3.12
N TYR A 144 11.80 8.43 2.97
CA TYR A 144 12.24 7.89 1.69
C TYR A 144 11.06 7.53 0.75
N TYR A 145 10.12 6.72 1.24
CA TYR A 145 8.93 6.33 0.48
C TYR A 145 7.99 7.49 0.22
N PHE A 146 7.85 8.37 1.20
CA PHE A 146 7.05 9.57 1.08
C PHE A 146 7.59 10.49 -0.01
N ASN A 147 8.90 10.71 -0.05
CA ASN A 147 9.56 11.54 -1.06
C ASN A 147 9.45 10.93 -2.45
N LYS A 148 9.56 9.60 -2.60
CA LYS A 148 9.32 8.91 -3.87
C LYS A 148 7.91 9.14 -4.41
N GLU A 149 6.90 9.04 -3.55
CA GLU A 149 5.52 9.33 -3.95
C GLU A 149 5.37 10.79 -4.39
N LEU A 150 5.98 11.74 -3.68
CA LEU A 150 5.99 13.16 -4.06
C LEU A 150 6.61 13.37 -5.45
N GLU A 151 7.78 12.79 -5.72
CA GLU A 151 8.47 12.91 -7.01
C GLU A 151 7.58 12.49 -8.19
N VAL A 152 6.87 11.36 -8.06
CA VAL A 152 5.97 10.86 -9.09
C VAL A 152 4.75 11.76 -9.28
N ARG A 153 4.22 12.34 -8.20
CA ARG A 153 2.93 13.01 -8.17
C ARG A 153 2.98 14.53 -8.29
N GLN A 154 4.12 15.18 -8.02
CA GLN A 154 4.27 16.62 -8.18
C GLN A 154 4.17 17.07 -9.63
N ASN A 155 4.71 16.24 -10.56
CA ASN A 155 4.65 16.52 -12.00
C ASN A 155 4.15 15.26 -12.75
N PRO A 156 2.86 14.89 -12.63
CA PRO A 156 2.35 13.66 -13.20
C PRO A 156 2.41 13.69 -14.73
N GLN A 157 3.24 12.84 -15.30
CA GLN A 157 3.37 12.71 -16.77
C GLN A 157 2.18 11.99 -17.41
N PHE A 158 1.35 11.33 -16.62
CA PHE A 158 0.24 10.51 -17.07
C PHE A 158 -1.06 10.86 -16.33
N VAL A 159 -2.15 10.88 -17.07
CA VAL A 159 -3.48 11.28 -16.56
C VAL A 159 -4.05 10.35 -15.48
N PHE A 160 -3.54 9.11 -15.39
CA PHE A 160 -3.94 8.15 -14.36
C PHE A 160 -3.17 8.30 -13.05
N ILE A 161 -2.16 9.15 -13.01
CA ILE A 161 -1.48 9.54 -11.76
C ILE A 161 -2.19 10.77 -11.20
N LEU A 162 -2.73 10.62 -10.00
CA LEU A 162 -3.40 11.75 -9.34
C LEU A 162 -2.37 12.77 -8.88
N GLY A 163 -2.35 13.93 -9.53
CA GLY A 163 -1.46 15.04 -9.16
C GLY A 163 -1.80 15.64 -7.80
N LEU A 164 -0.83 16.33 -7.23
CA LEU A 164 -0.97 17.01 -5.95
C LEU A 164 -1.57 18.40 -6.15
N LEU A 165 -2.40 18.84 -5.21
CA LEU A 165 -2.91 20.21 -5.12
C LEU A 165 -1.92 21.11 -4.38
N ASP A 166 -1.20 20.55 -3.40
CA ASP A 166 -0.24 21.25 -2.55
C ASP A 166 0.65 20.22 -1.84
N SER A 167 1.84 20.62 -1.40
CA SER A 167 2.74 19.73 -0.65
C SER A 167 3.75 20.52 0.18
N GLY A 168 4.17 19.91 1.30
CA GLY A 168 5.27 20.35 2.13
C GLY A 168 6.29 19.26 2.35
N LYS A 169 7.14 19.42 3.36
CA LYS A 169 8.22 18.46 3.63
C LYS A 169 7.71 17.08 4.07
N ARG A 170 6.62 17.05 4.86
CA ARG A 170 6.09 15.82 5.47
C ARG A 170 4.58 15.63 5.22
N TRP A 171 4.00 16.38 4.30
CA TRP A 171 2.59 16.28 3.96
C TRP A 171 2.36 16.61 2.48
N TYR A 172 1.27 16.12 1.95
CA TYR A 172 0.75 16.54 0.65
C TYR A 172 -0.78 16.56 0.65
N ARG A 173 -1.33 17.35 -0.26
CA ARG A 173 -2.76 17.49 -0.50
C ARG A 173 -3.13 17.00 -1.88
N GLU A 174 -4.19 16.21 -1.95
CA GLU A 174 -4.73 15.69 -3.20
C GLU A 174 -6.24 15.93 -3.30
N LYS A 175 -6.78 15.88 -4.52
CA LYS A 175 -8.23 15.95 -4.74
C LYS A 175 -8.90 14.74 -4.08
N LEU A 176 -10.01 14.97 -3.38
CA LEU A 176 -10.86 13.90 -2.89
C LEU A 176 -11.61 13.27 -4.07
N LEU A 177 -11.23 12.04 -4.42
CA LEU A 177 -11.90 11.28 -5.47
C LEU A 177 -13.27 10.80 -4.99
N LYS A 178 -14.29 10.95 -5.83
CA LYS A 178 -15.67 10.50 -5.56
C LYS A 178 -15.91 9.16 -6.24
N GLY A 179 -15.65 8.07 -5.54
CA GLY A 179 -15.81 6.74 -6.13
C GLY A 179 -15.32 5.63 -5.23
N ARG A 180 -14.75 4.61 -5.81
CA ARG A 180 -14.32 3.40 -5.11
C ARG A 180 -13.09 2.76 -5.73
N CYS A 181 -12.34 1.99 -4.94
CA CYS A 181 -11.26 1.18 -5.47
C CYS A 181 -11.78 -0.01 -6.27
N LEU A 182 -10.97 -0.50 -7.22
CA LEU A 182 -11.33 -1.56 -8.15
C LEU A 182 -11.81 -2.84 -7.44
N VAL A 183 -11.22 -3.18 -6.30
CA VAL A 183 -11.65 -4.32 -5.47
C VAL A 183 -13.10 -4.24 -5.00
N ARG A 184 -13.71 -3.05 -5.01
CA ARG A 184 -15.11 -2.79 -4.59
C ARG A 184 -16.07 -2.52 -5.74
N VAL A 185 -15.60 -2.67 -6.97
CA VAL A 185 -16.43 -2.53 -8.16
C VAL A 185 -17.25 -3.80 -8.38
N SER A 186 -18.44 -3.67 -8.92
CA SER A 186 -19.25 -4.84 -9.25
C SER A 186 -18.55 -5.75 -10.27
N PRO A 187 -18.71 -7.07 -10.18
CA PRO A 187 -18.09 -8.01 -11.12
C PRO A 187 -18.32 -7.67 -12.59
N VAL A 188 -19.52 -7.19 -12.93
CA VAL A 188 -19.90 -6.80 -14.30
C VAL A 188 -19.02 -5.68 -14.87
N LYS A 189 -18.57 -4.74 -14.03
CA LYS A 189 -17.74 -3.60 -14.44
C LYS A 189 -16.24 -3.84 -14.24
N TYR A 190 -15.89 -4.81 -13.42
CA TYR A 190 -14.50 -5.07 -13.01
C TYR A 190 -13.56 -5.25 -14.22
N ASP A 191 -13.90 -6.14 -15.15
CA ASP A 191 -13.06 -6.42 -16.32
C ASP A 191 -12.89 -5.20 -17.24
N THR A 192 -13.94 -4.37 -17.38
CA THR A 192 -13.85 -3.16 -18.18
C THR A 192 -12.86 -2.16 -17.59
N TYR A 193 -12.89 -1.97 -16.28
CA TYR A 193 -11.99 -1.05 -15.62
C TYR A 193 -10.58 -1.61 -15.51
N LEU A 194 -10.42 -2.91 -15.26
CA LEU A 194 -9.12 -3.56 -15.29
C LEU A 194 -8.43 -3.36 -16.66
N LYS A 195 -9.15 -3.55 -17.77
CA LYS A 195 -8.63 -3.28 -19.11
C LYS A 195 -8.17 -1.83 -19.29
N ARG A 196 -8.89 -0.86 -18.73
CA ARG A 196 -8.47 0.56 -18.78
C ARG A 196 -7.17 0.79 -18.00
N VAL A 197 -7.01 0.16 -16.83
CA VAL A 197 -5.76 0.23 -16.05
C VAL A 197 -4.60 -0.35 -16.83
N LEU A 198 -4.78 -1.54 -17.39
CA LEU A 198 -3.74 -2.22 -18.15
C LEU A 198 -3.33 -1.42 -19.39
N ALA A 199 -4.28 -0.80 -20.10
CA ALA A 199 -3.99 0.08 -21.23
C ALA A 199 -3.23 1.35 -20.80
N ALA A 200 -3.59 1.95 -19.64
CA ALA A 200 -2.88 3.10 -19.09
C ALA A 200 -1.42 2.75 -18.75
N LEU A 201 -1.19 1.59 -18.16
CA LEU A 201 0.15 1.09 -17.84
C LEU A 201 0.97 0.73 -19.09
N SER A 202 0.35 0.21 -20.17
CA SER A 202 1.06 0.01 -21.43
C SER A 202 1.74 1.29 -21.92
N ALA A 203 0.99 2.40 -21.95
CA ALA A 203 1.52 3.69 -22.35
C ALA A 203 2.63 4.20 -21.41
N PHE A 204 2.56 3.84 -20.11
CA PHE A 204 3.59 4.15 -19.14
C PHE A 204 4.87 3.35 -19.40
N TYR A 205 4.76 2.05 -19.65
CA TYR A 205 5.91 1.18 -19.93
C TYR A 205 6.57 1.50 -21.26
N GLU A 206 5.81 1.81 -22.32
CA GLU A 206 6.37 2.21 -23.61
C GLU A 206 7.37 3.38 -23.52
N ARG A 207 7.18 4.28 -22.53
CA ARG A 207 8.04 5.44 -22.35
C ARG A 207 9.19 5.23 -21.37
N ASN A 208 9.06 4.27 -20.44
CA ASN A 208 9.97 4.12 -19.31
C ASN A 208 10.75 2.79 -19.32
N THR A 209 10.56 1.95 -20.35
CA THR A 209 11.20 0.64 -20.43
C THR A 209 12.60 0.75 -21.03
N GLU A 210 13.54 0.07 -20.42
CA GLU A 210 14.88 -0.20 -20.90
C GLU A 210 15.13 -1.71 -20.99
N THR A 211 16.05 -2.11 -21.86
CA THR A 211 16.40 -3.52 -22.04
C THR A 211 17.74 -3.80 -21.36
N VAL A 212 17.78 -4.85 -20.54
CA VAL A 212 18.97 -5.28 -19.80
C VAL A 212 19.22 -6.77 -20.00
N GLU A 213 20.46 -7.20 -19.80
CA GLU A 213 20.80 -8.62 -19.77
C GLU A 213 20.32 -9.25 -18.46
N ALA A 214 19.57 -10.34 -18.55
CA ALA A 214 18.92 -10.98 -17.42
C ALA A 214 19.91 -11.48 -16.35
N GLY A 215 21.02 -12.07 -16.79
CA GLY A 215 22.07 -12.55 -15.87
C GLY A 215 22.66 -11.42 -15.03
N GLN A 216 23.01 -10.29 -15.67
CA GLN A 216 23.52 -9.10 -14.97
C GLN A 216 22.48 -8.56 -13.99
N TYR A 217 21.22 -8.45 -14.41
CA TYR A 217 20.13 -7.98 -13.56
C TYR A 217 19.91 -8.90 -12.34
N VAL A 218 19.87 -10.21 -12.55
CA VAL A 218 19.76 -11.21 -11.47
C VAL A 218 20.93 -11.12 -10.49
N CYS A 219 22.17 -11.02 -10.99
CA CYS A 219 23.34 -10.87 -10.14
C CYS A 219 23.28 -9.60 -9.27
N GLN A 220 22.89 -8.47 -9.89
CA GLN A 220 22.74 -7.20 -9.19
C GLN A 220 21.69 -7.28 -8.08
N LEU A 221 20.50 -7.86 -8.38
CA LEU A 221 19.45 -8.03 -7.36
C LEU A 221 19.89 -8.98 -6.25
N ALA A 222 20.58 -10.09 -6.60
CA ALA A 222 21.04 -11.06 -5.62
C ALA A 222 22.06 -10.44 -4.64
N GLU A 223 22.99 -9.61 -5.12
CA GLU A 223 23.94 -8.90 -4.29
C GLU A 223 23.26 -7.84 -3.41
N GLU A 224 22.43 -6.97 -4.00
CA GLU A 224 21.67 -5.96 -3.24
C GLU A 224 20.85 -6.60 -2.11
N TYR A 225 20.18 -7.71 -2.40
CA TYR A 225 19.25 -8.31 -1.43
C TYR A 225 19.95 -9.23 -0.42
N ALA A 226 21.11 -9.80 -0.75
CA ALA A 226 21.96 -10.46 0.25
C ALA A 226 22.44 -9.46 1.31
N ASP A 227 22.90 -8.27 0.89
CA ASP A 227 23.34 -7.21 1.81
C ASP A 227 22.18 -6.67 2.67
N LYS A 228 21.00 -6.48 2.07
CA LYS A 228 19.79 -6.06 2.80
C LYS A 228 19.35 -7.12 3.79
N LEU A 229 19.35 -8.39 3.38
CA LEU A 229 18.99 -9.51 4.24
C LEU A 229 19.92 -9.59 5.46
N GLN A 230 21.22 -9.41 5.28
CA GLN A 230 22.17 -9.38 6.38
C GLN A 230 21.82 -8.28 7.38
N LYS A 231 21.54 -7.05 6.90
CA LYS A 231 21.13 -5.94 7.78
C LYS A 231 19.83 -6.27 8.54
N VAL A 232 18.83 -6.85 7.86
CA VAL A 232 17.56 -7.24 8.49
C VAL A 232 17.78 -8.33 9.54
N VAL A 233 18.62 -9.34 9.27
CA VAL A 233 18.98 -10.39 10.23
C VAL A 233 19.60 -9.79 11.48
N GLU A 234 20.57 -8.88 11.33
CA GLU A 234 21.26 -8.23 12.42
C GLU A 234 20.35 -7.31 13.25
N GLN A 235 19.49 -6.53 12.59
CA GLN A 235 18.67 -5.51 13.24
C GLN A 235 17.35 -6.06 13.81
N LYS A 236 16.77 -7.07 13.19
CA LYS A 236 15.44 -7.61 13.50
C LYS A 236 15.46 -9.02 14.09
N HIS A 237 16.65 -9.63 14.19
CA HIS A 237 16.83 -10.99 14.74
C HIS A 237 15.96 -12.05 14.07
N ILE A 238 15.70 -11.93 12.75
CA ILE A 238 14.88 -12.91 11.99
C ILE A 238 15.58 -14.28 11.94
N LYS A 239 14.79 -15.35 12.01
CA LYS A 239 15.30 -16.74 12.05
C LYS A 239 15.45 -17.36 10.65
N CYS A 240 14.72 -16.86 9.67
CA CYS A 240 14.68 -17.42 8.31
C CYS A 240 15.80 -16.94 7.38
N GLY A 241 16.78 -16.16 7.87
CA GLY A 241 17.81 -15.56 7.04
C GLY A 241 18.58 -16.55 6.17
N ASP A 242 19.06 -17.66 6.74
CA ASP A 242 19.78 -18.70 5.98
C ASP A 242 18.94 -19.35 4.87
N LYS A 243 17.64 -19.51 5.11
CA LYS A 243 16.71 -20.08 4.14
C LYS A 243 16.51 -19.12 2.97
N ILE A 244 16.29 -17.86 3.26
CA ILE A 244 16.13 -16.82 2.23
C ILE A 244 17.42 -16.68 1.43
N LYS A 245 18.59 -16.70 2.09
CA LYS A 245 19.88 -16.70 1.42
C LYS A 245 20.04 -17.85 0.42
N LYS A 246 19.64 -19.06 0.80
CA LYS A 246 19.64 -20.22 -0.13
C LYS A 246 18.78 -19.98 -1.38
N VAL A 247 17.66 -19.27 -1.25
CA VAL A 247 16.83 -18.91 -2.41
C VAL A 247 17.56 -17.92 -3.30
N ILE A 248 18.19 -16.87 -2.75
CA ILE A 248 19.00 -15.91 -3.49
C ILE A 248 20.10 -16.64 -4.27
N ASP A 249 20.88 -17.47 -3.57
CA ASP A 249 22.01 -18.21 -4.16
C ASP A 249 21.52 -19.17 -5.27
N ARG A 250 20.39 -19.86 -5.05
CA ARG A 250 19.80 -20.76 -6.05
C ARG A 250 19.41 -20.02 -7.32
N VAL A 251 18.70 -18.91 -7.20
CA VAL A 251 18.29 -18.10 -8.37
C VAL A 251 19.51 -17.51 -9.08
N LYS A 252 20.50 -16.99 -8.34
CA LYS A 252 21.74 -16.47 -8.89
C LYS A 252 22.50 -17.56 -9.68
N ASN A 253 22.64 -18.76 -9.12
CA ASN A 253 23.35 -19.86 -9.76
C ASN A 253 22.63 -20.38 -11.03
N ALA A 254 21.29 -20.38 -11.03
CA ALA A 254 20.51 -20.86 -12.16
C ALA A 254 20.45 -19.86 -13.32
N LEU A 255 20.48 -18.55 -13.04
CA LEU A 255 20.15 -17.51 -14.01
C LEU A 255 21.25 -16.46 -14.21
N GLY A 256 22.28 -16.41 -13.36
CA GLY A 256 23.31 -15.37 -13.38
C GLY A 256 24.17 -15.33 -14.65
N GLU A 257 24.22 -16.42 -15.42
CA GLU A 257 24.92 -16.48 -16.70
C GLU A 257 24.00 -16.36 -17.93
N SER A 258 22.73 -15.97 -17.70
CA SER A 258 21.74 -15.83 -18.79
C SER A 258 22.00 -14.61 -19.65
N ASN A 259 22.31 -14.81 -20.93
CA ASN A 259 22.47 -13.75 -21.93
C ASN A 259 21.12 -13.28 -22.53
N THR A 260 20.00 -13.78 -22.01
CA THR A 260 18.67 -13.36 -22.45
C THR A 260 18.42 -11.90 -22.05
N HIS A 261 17.87 -11.11 -22.95
CA HIS A 261 17.48 -9.74 -22.66
C HIS A 261 16.07 -9.68 -22.09
N ILE A 262 15.88 -8.87 -21.05
CA ILE A 262 14.60 -8.62 -20.41
C ILE A 262 14.30 -7.13 -20.37
N SER A 263 13.02 -6.80 -20.30
CA SER A 263 12.53 -5.43 -20.17
C SER A 263 12.33 -5.05 -18.70
N ILE A 264 13.00 -4.01 -18.24
CA ILE A 264 12.78 -3.40 -16.94
C ILE A 264 12.20 -2.00 -17.11
N SER A 265 11.38 -1.57 -16.19
CA SER A 265 10.73 -0.26 -16.21
C SER A 265 10.55 0.28 -14.80
N LEU A 266 10.25 1.57 -14.71
CA LEU A 266 9.69 2.10 -13.48
C LEU A 266 8.34 1.41 -13.26
N THR A 267 8.19 0.63 -12.18
CA THR A 267 6.95 -0.06 -11.81
C THR A 267 6.29 0.64 -10.65
N HIS A 268 4.99 0.44 -10.45
CA HIS A 268 4.30 0.90 -9.25
C HIS A 268 4.84 0.22 -7.98
N GLY A 269 5.26 -1.04 -8.11
CA GLY A 269 5.88 -1.83 -7.03
C GLY A 269 4.90 -2.46 -6.04
N ASP A 270 3.66 -1.96 -5.93
CA ASP A 270 2.57 -2.56 -5.15
C ASP A 270 1.21 -2.35 -5.85
N LEU A 271 1.12 -2.73 -7.12
CA LEU A 271 -0.08 -2.54 -7.93
C LEU A 271 -1.18 -3.55 -7.57
N GLN A 272 -1.90 -3.26 -6.52
CA GLN A 272 -3.07 -4.04 -6.11
C GLN A 272 -4.36 -3.39 -6.60
N THR A 273 -5.43 -4.18 -6.70
CA THR A 273 -6.77 -3.67 -7.03
C THR A 273 -7.31 -2.66 -6.01
N GLY A 274 -6.74 -2.63 -4.80
CA GLY A 274 -6.99 -1.62 -3.78
C GLY A 274 -6.38 -0.26 -4.10
N ASN A 275 -5.27 -0.23 -4.84
CA ASN A 275 -4.52 0.97 -5.24
C ASN A 275 -4.99 1.53 -6.60
N VAL A 276 -5.98 0.91 -7.21
CA VAL A 276 -6.67 1.41 -8.39
C VAL A 276 -8.01 2.02 -7.98
N TYR A 277 -8.19 3.30 -8.23
CA TYR A 277 -9.37 4.06 -7.84
C TYR A 277 -10.15 4.55 -9.05
N LEU A 278 -11.46 4.33 -9.02
CA LEU A 278 -12.39 4.87 -10.01
C LEU A 278 -13.03 6.14 -9.47
N ASP A 279 -12.88 7.22 -10.19
CA ASP A 279 -13.61 8.44 -9.92
C ASP A 279 -14.93 8.39 -10.71
N GLU A 280 -16.03 8.17 -9.99
CA GLU A 280 -17.38 8.05 -10.60
C GLU A 280 -17.89 9.36 -11.21
N GLU A 281 -17.31 10.50 -10.81
CA GLU A 281 -17.69 11.82 -11.32
C GLU A 281 -17.08 12.10 -12.70
N SER A 282 -15.82 11.74 -12.90
CA SER A 282 -15.10 11.95 -14.17
C SER A 282 -15.01 10.71 -15.05
N ASP A 283 -15.49 9.55 -14.58
CA ASP A 283 -15.31 8.21 -15.20
C ASP A 283 -13.84 7.88 -15.52
N LYS A 284 -12.91 8.43 -14.70
CA LYS A 284 -11.47 8.20 -14.85
C LYS A 284 -10.98 7.16 -13.87
N VAL A 285 -9.92 6.46 -14.29
CA VAL A 285 -9.16 5.56 -13.44
C VAL A 285 -7.90 6.27 -12.96
N TYR A 286 -7.64 6.19 -11.66
CA TYR A 286 -6.41 6.66 -11.03
C TYR A 286 -5.71 5.51 -10.36
N ILE A 287 -4.37 5.49 -10.48
CA ILE A 287 -3.50 4.63 -9.68
C ILE A 287 -2.94 5.50 -8.57
N ILE A 288 -3.12 5.05 -7.34
CA ILE A 288 -2.75 5.78 -6.11
C ILE A 288 -1.70 4.99 -5.33
N ASP A 289 -1.07 5.63 -4.34
CA ASP A 289 -0.11 4.99 -3.43
C ASP A 289 1.20 4.59 -4.12
N TRP A 290 1.85 5.55 -4.79
CA TRP A 290 3.09 5.40 -5.56
C TRP A 290 4.36 5.33 -4.68
N GLU A 291 4.24 5.06 -3.39
CA GLU A 291 5.36 5.10 -2.45
C GLU A 291 6.42 4.01 -2.71
N THR A 292 6.02 2.88 -3.28
CA THR A 292 6.91 1.73 -3.56
C THR A 292 7.49 1.70 -4.98
N VAL A 293 7.38 2.83 -5.69
CA VAL A 293 7.88 2.94 -7.07
C VAL A 293 9.37 2.60 -7.16
N LYS A 294 9.70 1.66 -8.06
CA LYS A 294 11.08 1.17 -8.27
C LYS A 294 11.22 0.61 -9.69
N LYS A 295 12.44 0.66 -10.23
CA LYS A 295 12.76 -0.08 -11.46
C LYS A 295 12.73 -1.57 -11.18
N LYS A 296 11.87 -2.30 -11.90
CA LYS A 296 11.71 -3.76 -11.85
C LYS A 296 11.35 -4.28 -13.25
N SER A 297 11.30 -5.61 -13.40
CA SER A 297 10.78 -6.20 -14.62
C SER A 297 9.34 -5.75 -14.91
N ILE A 298 8.98 -5.61 -16.20
CA ILE A 298 7.59 -5.28 -16.59
C ILE A 298 6.58 -6.36 -16.18
N TRP A 299 7.06 -7.52 -15.75
CA TRP A 299 6.25 -8.63 -15.24
C TRP A 299 5.71 -8.38 -13.85
N TYR A 300 6.41 -7.54 -13.05
CA TYR A 300 6.12 -7.38 -11.62
C TYR A 300 4.72 -6.83 -11.35
N ASP A 301 4.35 -5.72 -11.97
CA ASP A 301 3.03 -5.13 -11.77
C ASP A 301 1.91 -5.98 -12.39
N SER A 302 2.17 -6.67 -13.54
CA SER A 302 1.20 -7.64 -14.07
C SER A 302 0.97 -8.81 -13.12
N ALA A 303 2.03 -9.40 -12.56
CA ALA A 303 1.90 -10.46 -11.54
C ALA A 303 1.11 -9.96 -10.33
N THR A 304 1.37 -8.73 -9.86
CA THR A 304 0.71 -8.18 -8.68
C THR A 304 -0.78 -7.95 -8.89
N ILE A 305 -1.19 -7.38 -10.03
CA ILE A 305 -2.60 -7.04 -10.28
C ILE A 305 -3.41 -8.22 -10.85
N LEU A 306 -2.85 -9.01 -11.79
CA LEU A 306 -3.56 -10.09 -12.47
C LEU A 306 -3.51 -11.41 -11.70
N CYS A 307 -2.37 -11.76 -11.12
CA CYS A 307 -2.21 -12.97 -10.31
C CYS A 307 -2.47 -12.72 -8.81
N VAL A 308 -2.71 -11.48 -8.42
CA VAL A 308 -3.08 -11.07 -7.04
C VAL A 308 -2.05 -11.53 -6.00
N THR A 309 -0.77 -11.44 -6.32
CA THR A 309 0.36 -12.00 -5.54
C THR A 309 0.45 -11.49 -4.10
N ARG A 310 -0.16 -10.33 -3.81
CA ARG A 310 -0.23 -9.77 -2.45
C ARG A 310 -1.20 -10.49 -1.50
N ARG A 311 -1.92 -11.50 -1.96
CA ARG A 311 -2.75 -12.37 -1.10
C ARG A 311 -1.97 -13.62 -0.72
N LYS A 312 -2.22 -14.12 0.48
CA LYS A 312 -1.62 -15.36 0.99
C LYS A 312 -1.83 -16.52 -0.02
N ASP A 313 -0.83 -17.36 -0.21
CA ASP A 313 -0.77 -18.52 -1.13
C ASP A 313 -0.86 -18.15 -2.64
N LYS A 314 -0.89 -16.86 -2.98
CA LYS A 314 -1.04 -16.46 -4.39
C LYS A 314 0.29 -16.32 -5.10
N PHE A 315 1.32 -15.87 -4.41
CA PHE A 315 2.64 -15.75 -5.01
C PHE A 315 3.25 -17.13 -5.29
N SER A 316 3.30 -18.00 -4.29
CA SER A 316 3.77 -19.40 -4.48
C SER A 316 2.90 -20.15 -5.48
N GLY A 317 1.57 -20.00 -5.40
CA GLY A 317 0.65 -20.58 -6.37
C GLY A 317 0.91 -20.13 -7.82
N MET A 318 1.20 -18.85 -8.04
CA MET A 318 1.58 -18.31 -9.36
C MET A 318 2.91 -18.91 -9.84
N ILE A 319 3.93 -18.95 -8.96
CA ILE A 319 5.23 -19.55 -9.31
C ILE A 319 5.09 -21.02 -9.68
N ASN A 320 4.30 -21.79 -8.95
CA ASN A 320 4.07 -23.22 -9.23
C ASN A 320 3.28 -23.43 -10.53
N ALA A 321 2.33 -22.53 -10.82
CA ALA A 321 1.50 -22.59 -12.03
C ALA A 321 2.10 -21.84 -13.24
N ARG A 322 3.38 -21.45 -13.21
CA ARG A 322 4.01 -20.59 -14.24
C ARG A 322 3.94 -21.15 -15.67
N PHE A 323 3.75 -22.47 -15.82
CA PHE A 323 3.57 -23.11 -17.14
C PHE A 323 2.09 -23.22 -17.55
N ASP A 324 1.15 -22.88 -16.67
CA ASP A 324 -0.26 -22.76 -17.05
C ASP A 324 -0.45 -21.60 -18.02
N ALA A 325 -1.21 -21.84 -19.10
CA ALA A 325 -1.38 -20.88 -20.20
C ALA A 325 -1.96 -19.54 -19.73
N LYS A 326 -2.91 -19.58 -18.77
CA LYS A 326 -3.54 -18.36 -18.26
C LYS A 326 -2.56 -17.57 -17.39
N VAL A 327 -1.83 -18.23 -16.50
CA VAL A 327 -0.81 -17.60 -15.64
C VAL A 327 0.31 -17.00 -16.48
N LYS A 328 0.81 -17.75 -17.48
CA LYS A 328 1.81 -17.26 -18.43
C LYS A 328 1.30 -16.00 -19.16
N GLN A 329 0.08 -16.04 -19.70
CA GLN A 329 -0.54 -14.89 -20.35
C GLN A 329 -0.65 -13.67 -19.45
N ASP A 330 -1.04 -13.84 -18.20
CA ASP A 330 -1.20 -12.76 -17.24
C ASP A 330 0.14 -12.15 -16.84
N ILE A 331 1.15 -12.96 -16.53
CA ILE A 331 2.49 -12.46 -16.17
C ILE A 331 3.13 -11.74 -17.36
N LEU A 332 3.10 -12.33 -18.57
CA LEU A 332 3.68 -11.77 -19.77
C LEU A 332 2.78 -10.73 -20.47
N TYR A 333 1.82 -10.14 -19.76
CA TYR A 333 0.84 -9.23 -20.37
C TYR A 333 1.51 -8.10 -21.19
N TYR A 334 2.56 -7.47 -20.64
CA TYR A 334 3.30 -6.38 -21.27
C TYR A 334 4.55 -6.86 -22.03
N ASP A 335 4.98 -8.11 -21.91
CA ASP A 335 6.14 -8.61 -22.62
C ASP A 335 5.80 -8.84 -24.11
N SER A 336 6.68 -8.39 -24.98
CA SER A 336 6.56 -8.64 -26.43
C SER A 336 6.84 -10.11 -26.77
N ASP A 337 7.69 -10.78 -26.00
CA ASP A 337 8.01 -12.20 -26.15
C ASP A 337 7.06 -13.07 -25.32
N LYS A 338 6.04 -13.62 -25.95
CA LYS A 338 5.05 -14.50 -25.30
C LYS A 338 5.56 -15.93 -25.07
N GLU A 339 6.71 -16.28 -25.65
CA GLU A 339 7.36 -17.59 -25.47
C GLU A 339 8.55 -17.54 -24.48
N ARG A 340 8.60 -16.49 -23.67
CA ARG A 340 9.63 -16.27 -22.66
C ARG A 340 9.83 -17.51 -21.77
N ASN A 341 11.08 -17.80 -21.41
CA ASN A 341 11.41 -18.85 -20.45
C ASN A 341 10.79 -18.52 -19.08
N MET A 342 9.81 -19.30 -18.66
CA MET A 342 9.06 -19.04 -17.43
C MET A 342 9.86 -19.33 -16.15
N ASN A 343 10.95 -20.11 -16.20
CA ASN A 343 11.87 -20.25 -15.06
C ASN A 343 12.68 -18.96 -14.87
N LEU A 344 13.10 -18.30 -15.95
CA LEU A 344 13.73 -16.98 -15.87
C LEU A 344 12.78 -15.96 -15.24
N VAL A 345 11.54 -15.90 -15.73
CA VAL A 345 10.52 -14.97 -15.21
C VAL A 345 10.26 -15.21 -13.72
N ALA A 346 10.09 -16.47 -13.33
CA ALA A 346 9.85 -16.86 -11.94
C ALA A 346 11.03 -16.50 -11.02
N GLY A 347 12.27 -16.74 -11.46
CA GLY A 347 13.47 -16.41 -10.69
C GLY A 347 13.64 -14.91 -10.49
N VAL A 348 13.38 -14.10 -11.53
CA VAL A 348 13.40 -12.63 -11.42
C VAL A 348 12.32 -12.17 -10.45
N LEU A 349 11.07 -12.65 -10.59
CA LEU A 349 9.97 -12.29 -9.69
C LEU A 349 10.22 -12.69 -8.25
N LEU A 350 10.89 -13.83 -7.99
CA LEU A 350 11.30 -14.24 -6.64
C LEU A 350 12.22 -13.23 -5.98
N LEU A 351 13.24 -12.75 -6.70
CA LEU A 351 14.15 -11.74 -6.17
C LEU A 351 13.44 -10.39 -6.00
N GLU A 352 12.66 -9.95 -6.99
CA GLU A 352 11.95 -8.67 -6.92
C GLU A 352 10.91 -8.62 -5.78
N GLU A 353 10.24 -9.75 -5.50
CA GLU A 353 9.31 -9.88 -4.39
C GLU A 353 10.06 -9.88 -3.04
N LEU A 354 11.19 -10.60 -2.95
CA LEU A 354 12.06 -10.52 -1.78
C LEU A 354 12.48 -9.07 -1.52
N GLY A 355 12.92 -8.36 -2.56
CA GLY A 355 13.30 -6.96 -2.46
C GLY A 355 12.19 -6.08 -1.92
N PHE A 356 10.93 -6.32 -2.32
CA PHE A 356 9.78 -5.61 -1.78
C PHE A 356 9.65 -5.85 -0.26
N PHE A 357 9.73 -7.10 0.21
CA PHE A 357 9.60 -7.41 1.63
C PHE A 357 10.78 -6.88 2.46
N LEU A 358 12.00 -6.94 1.93
CA LEU A 358 13.18 -6.39 2.62
C LEU A 358 13.13 -4.86 2.71
N ASP A 359 12.69 -4.19 1.64
CA ASP A 359 12.53 -2.73 1.62
C ASP A 359 11.43 -2.29 2.62
N GLU A 360 10.33 -3.06 2.75
CA GLU A 360 9.27 -2.79 3.72
C GLU A 360 9.73 -2.91 5.18
N ILE A 361 10.53 -3.95 5.51
CA ILE A 361 10.92 -4.23 6.89
C ILE A 361 12.06 -3.34 7.38
N ILE A 362 13.00 -2.98 6.49
CA ILE A 362 14.21 -2.19 6.86
C ILE A 362 13.82 -0.82 7.42
N ASP A 363 12.77 -0.19 6.87
CA ASP A 363 12.35 1.15 7.26
C ASP A 363 11.42 1.19 8.49
N LEU A 364 11.03 0.03 9.01
CA LEU A 364 10.20 -0.03 10.20
C LEU A 364 11.07 0.02 11.47
N PRO A 365 10.68 0.77 12.51
CA PRO A 365 11.45 0.87 13.73
C PRO A 365 11.43 -0.42 14.56
N GLY A 366 12.52 -0.70 15.28
CA GLY A 366 12.65 -1.83 16.22
C GLY A 366 12.41 -3.20 15.55
N GLU A 367 11.68 -4.08 16.22
CA GLU A 367 11.32 -5.42 15.73
C GLU A 367 10.06 -5.42 14.85
N MET A 368 9.53 -4.24 14.52
CA MET A 368 8.36 -4.14 13.64
C MET A 368 8.65 -4.74 12.26
N GLY A 369 7.66 -5.44 11.73
CA GLY A 369 7.71 -5.98 10.37
C GLY A 369 8.30 -7.37 10.25
N VAL A 370 8.68 -8.04 11.34
CA VAL A 370 9.14 -9.44 11.29
C VAL A 370 8.08 -10.33 10.62
N GLU A 371 6.81 -10.09 10.89
CA GLU A 371 5.69 -10.78 10.25
C GLU A 371 5.63 -10.59 8.72
N ILE A 372 6.27 -9.54 8.20
CA ILE A 372 6.36 -9.28 6.76
C ILE A 372 7.31 -10.29 6.11
N ILE A 373 8.48 -10.53 6.73
CA ILE A 373 9.45 -11.49 6.20
C ILE A 373 8.98 -12.94 6.44
N ASP A 374 8.27 -13.22 7.54
CA ASP A 374 7.65 -14.51 7.80
C ASP A 374 6.65 -14.88 6.70
N ARG A 375 5.98 -13.89 6.14
CA ARG A 375 5.10 -14.08 4.99
C ARG A 375 5.88 -14.50 3.75
N TYR A 376 7.03 -13.88 3.46
CA TYR A 376 7.87 -14.30 2.34
C TYR A 376 8.42 -15.71 2.58
N GLU A 377 8.86 -16.01 3.80
CA GLU A 377 9.27 -17.35 4.19
C GLU A 377 8.17 -18.39 3.93
N TYR A 378 6.95 -18.07 4.35
CA TYR A 378 5.80 -18.93 4.09
C TYR A 378 5.59 -19.19 2.60
N GLU A 379 5.64 -18.16 1.74
CA GLU A 379 5.47 -18.33 0.30
C GLU A 379 6.57 -19.22 -0.31
N ILE A 380 7.85 -19.01 0.06
CA ILE A 380 8.96 -19.85 -0.47
C ILE A 380 8.88 -21.31 -0.03
N ASP A 381 8.29 -21.59 1.14
CA ASP A 381 8.05 -22.97 1.62
C ASP A 381 7.03 -23.74 0.78
N HIS A 382 6.14 -23.01 0.11
CA HIS A 382 5.09 -23.58 -0.72
C HIS A 382 5.45 -23.62 -2.21
N ILE A 383 6.69 -23.27 -2.57
CA ILE A 383 7.18 -23.38 -3.96
C ILE A 383 7.66 -24.80 -4.24
N ASP A 384 7.22 -25.33 -5.37
CA ASP A 384 7.78 -26.57 -5.92
C ASP A 384 9.12 -26.28 -6.61
N TRP A 385 10.20 -26.52 -5.87
CA TRP A 385 11.56 -26.30 -6.33
C TRP A 385 12.09 -27.39 -7.29
N THR A 386 11.35 -28.47 -7.51
CA THR A 386 11.80 -29.56 -8.39
C THR A 386 11.75 -29.17 -9.87
N THR A 387 10.95 -28.17 -10.19
CA THR A 387 10.74 -27.66 -11.54
C THR A 387 11.56 -26.39 -11.87
N PHE A 388 12.43 -25.95 -10.94
CA PHE A 388 13.32 -24.80 -11.09
C PHE A 388 14.68 -25.18 -11.65
#